data_6456d9b34f94c168dba945566b569704
#
_entry.id   6456d9b34f94c168dba945566b569704
#
_cell.length_a   1.000
_cell.length_b   1.000
_cell.length_c   1.000
_cell.angle_alpha   90.00
_cell.angle_beta   90.00
_cell.angle_gamma   90.00
#
_symmetry.space_group_name_H-M   'P 1'
#
loop_
_entity.id
_entity.type
_entity.pdbx_description
1 polymer ?
#
loop_
_entity_poly.entity_id
_entity_poly.type
_entity_poly.pdbx_seq_one_letter_code
_entity_poly.pdbx_strand_id
1 'polypeptide(L)' 'MERKCITFQNTKQIVHFVNLVSQLDFDVDVKYGSRIVDGKSIVGVLSLASCKTVEVIFHSTADSHFQMEELLELAS' A
#
# COMPACT_ATOMS: atom_id res chain seq x y z
N MET A 1 12.78 -6.16 2.64
CA MET A 1 11.37 -6.15 2.24
C MET A 1 10.50 -6.05 3.49
N GLU A 2 9.64 -5.06 3.53
CA GLU A 2 8.74 -4.84 4.66
C GLU A 2 7.31 -5.22 4.29
N ARG A 3 6.59 -5.79 5.26
CA ARG A 3 5.18 -6.15 5.07
C ARG A 3 4.37 -5.57 6.22
N LYS A 4 3.26 -4.93 5.89
CA LYS A 4 2.36 -4.37 6.89
C LYS A 4 0.91 -4.65 6.50
N CYS A 5 0.06 -4.87 7.50
CA CYS A 5 -1.37 -5.03 7.27
C CYS A 5 -2.07 -3.69 7.46
N ILE A 6 -2.86 -3.30 6.48
CA ILE A 6 -3.58 -2.02 6.49
C ILE A 6 -5.03 -2.29 6.18
N THR A 7 -5.94 -1.61 6.90
CA THR A 7 -7.37 -1.65 6.62
C THR A 7 -7.79 -0.29 6.07
N PHE A 8 -8.28 -0.28 4.84
CA PHE A 8 -8.83 0.93 4.24
C PHE A 8 -10.32 1.00 4.54
N GLN A 9 -10.74 2.10 5.13
CA GLN A 9 -12.15 2.27 5.55
C GLN A 9 -13.00 2.90 4.47
N ASN A 10 -12.38 3.59 3.51
CA ASN A 10 -13.10 4.24 2.41
C ASN A 10 -12.18 4.43 1.21
N THR A 11 -12.78 4.78 0.08
CA THR A 11 -12.08 5.00 -1.18
C THR A 11 -11.05 6.13 -1.07
N LYS A 12 -11.36 7.15 -0.31
CA LYS A 12 -10.47 8.31 -0.17
C LYS A 12 -9.12 7.91 0.43
N GLN A 13 -9.13 7.02 1.41
CA GLN A 13 -7.90 6.49 2.00
C GLN A 13 -7.08 5.71 0.98
N ILE A 14 -7.75 4.95 0.11
CA ILE A 14 -7.08 4.18 -0.95
C ILE A 14 -6.40 5.11 -1.93
N VAL A 15 -7.11 6.14 -2.39
CA VAL A 15 -6.55 7.13 -3.31
C VAL A 15 -5.34 7.82 -2.70
N HIS A 16 -5.43 8.20 -1.44
CA HIS A 16 -4.33 8.84 -0.72
C HIS A 16 -3.11 7.92 -0.64
N PHE A 17 -3.35 6.64 -0.29
CA PHE A 17 -2.29 5.64 -0.23
C PHE A 17 -1.58 5.48 -1.58
N VAL A 18 -2.35 5.31 -2.66
CA VAL A 18 -1.78 5.12 -4.00
C VAL A 18 -0.94 6.34 -4.40
N ASN A 19 -1.43 7.54 -4.12
CA ASN A 19 -0.68 8.76 -4.43
C ASN A 19 0.64 8.82 -3.68
N LEU A 20 0.64 8.42 -2.41
CA LEU A 20 1.86 8.42 -1.61
C LEU A 20 2.88 7.39 -2.11
N VAL A 21 2.46 6.14 -2.32
CA VAL A 21 3.40 5.10 -2.75
C VAL A 21 3.87 5.31 -4.19
N SER A 22 3.10 6.03 -5.00
CA SER A 22 3.50 6.35 -6.37
C SER A 22 4.72 7.27 -6.42
N GLN A 23 5.04 7.95 -5.33
CA GLN A 23 6.20 8.83 -5.24
C GLN A 23 7.47 8.08 -4.86
N LEU A 24 7.34 6.81 -4.47
CA LEU A 24 8.49 5.99 -4.08
C LEU A 24 9.20 5.45 -5.31
N ASP A 25 10.51 5.26 -5.19
CA ASP A 25 11.34 4.76 -6.29
C ASP A 25 11.51 3.24 -6.26
N PHE A 26 10.77 2.56 -5.40
CA PHE A 26 10.75 1.09 -5.33
C PHE A 26 9.32 0.59 -5.47
N ASP A 27 9.19 -0.71 -5.76
CA ASP A 27 7.88 -1.32 -5.97
C ASP A 27 7.13 -1.55 -4.65
N VAL A 28 5.81 -1.42 -4.72
CA VAL A 28 4.92 -1.71 -3.60
C VAL A 28 3.80 -2.59 -4.12
N ASP A 29 3.56 -3.72 -3.44
CA ASP A 29 2.47 -4.63 -3.78
C ASP A 29 1.41 -4.62 -2.69
N VAL A 30 0.18 -4.87 -3.08
CA VAL A 30 -0.95 -5.05 -2.16
C VAL A 30 -1.50 -6.44 -2.36
N LYS A 31 -1.60 -7.20 -1.29
CA LYS A 31 -2.01 -8.60 -1.33
C LYS A 31 -3.24 -8.85 -0.47
N TYR A 32 -4.19 -9.58 -1.03
CA TYR A 32 -5.36 -10.07 -0.29
C TYR A 32 -5.60 -11.53 -0.67
N GLY A 33 -5.44 -12.45 0.30
CA GLY A 33 -5.50 -13.87 0.00
C GLY A 33 -4.41 -14.28 -0.97
N SER A 34 -4.78 -14.88 -2.09
CA SER A 34 -3.84 -15.30 -3.13
C SER A 34 -3.68 -14.27 -4.24
N ARG A 35 -4.35 -13.11 -4.14
CA ARG A 35 -4.30 -12.07 -5.17
C ARG A 35 -3.32 -10.98 -4.78
N ILE A 36 -2.53 -10.55 -5.75
CA ILE A 36 -1.54 -9.49 -5.58
C ILE A 36 -1.74 -8.47 -6.70
N VAL A 37 -1.74 -7.19 -6.35
CA VAL A 37 -1.81 -6.10 -7.32
C VAL A 37 -0.71 -5.09 -7.04
N ASP A 38 -0.37 -4.30 -8.06
CA ASP A 38 0.60 -3.21 -7.92
C ASP A 38 0.01 -2.11 -7.02
N GLY A 39 0.72 -1.76 -5.95
CA GLY A 39 0.27 -0.72 -5.02
C GLY A 39 0.20 0.66 -5.64
N LYS A 40 0.85 0.86 -6.78
CA LYS A 40 0.83 2.14 -7.51
C LYS A 40 -0.31 2.20 -8.53
N SER A 41 -1.10 1.13 -8.66
CA SER A 41 -2.24 1.08 -9.56
C SER A 41 -3.53 1.36 -8.79
N ILE A 42 -4.13 2.52 -9.02
CA ILE A 42 -5.36 2.91 -8.32
C ILE A 42 -6.49 1.90 -8.60
N VAL A 43 -6.63 1.46 -9.84
CA VAL A 43 -7.67 0.50 -10.22
C VAL A 43 -7.46 -0.84 -9.53
N GLY A 44 -6.23 -1.33 -9.52
CA GLY A 44 -5.89 -2.59 -8.88
C GLY A 44 -6.16 -2.55 -7.38
N VAL A 45 -5.72 -1.49 -6.71
CA VAL A 45 -5.89 -1.38 -5.26
C VAL A 45 -7.35 -1.20 -4.89
N LEU A 46 -8.10 -0.39 -5.65
CA LEU A 46 -9.54 -0.22 -5.41
C LEU A 46 -10.30 -1.54 -5.54
N SER A 47 -9.96 -2.33 -6.55
CA SER A 47 -10.67 -3.60 -6.77
C SER A 47 -10.37 -4.64 -5.69
N LEU A 48 -9.20 -4.56 -5.05
CA LEU A 48 -8.76 -5.56 -4.09
C LEU A 48 -9.00 -5.14 -2.64
N ALA A 49 -8.80 -3.88 -2.31
CA ALA A 49 -8.60 -3.44 -0.92
C ALA A 49 -9.79 -2.70 -0.32
N SER A 50 -10.87 -2.50 -1.06
CA SER A 50 -12.02 -1.71 -0.58
C SER A 50 -12.65 -2.36 0.65
N CYS A 51 -12.62 -1.65 1.79
CA CYS A 51 -13.18 -2.09 3.07
C CYS A 51 -12.61 -3.41 3.59
N LYS A 52 -11.36 -3.73 3.22
CA LYS A 52 -10.71 -4.98 3.61
C LYS A 52 -9.35 -4.70 4.25
N THR A 53 -8.91 -5.66 5.06
CA THR A 53 -7.54 -5.64 5.57
C THR A 53 -6.64 -6.35 4.55
N VAL A 54 -5.64 -5.66 4.07
CA VAL A 54 -4.72 -6.18 3.07
C VAL A 54 -3.29 -6.15 3.60
N GLU A 55 -2.43 -6.96 3.00
CA GLU A 55 -0.99 -6.93 3.28
C GLU A 55 -0.32 -6.05 2.24
N VAL A 56 0.40 -5.04 2.70
CA VAL A 56 1.19 -4.17 1.82
C VAL A 56 2.65 -4.59 1.92
N ILE A 57 3.24 -4.86 0.77
CA ILE A 57 4.62 -5.36 0.67
C ILE A 57 5.48 -4.28 0.02
N PHE A 58 6.44 -3.77 0.77
CA PHE A 58 7.36 -2.74 0.28
C PHE A 58 8.66 -3.41 -0.15
N HIS A 59 8.96 -3.36 -1.45
CA HIS A 59 10.19 -3.94 -2.01
C HIS A 59 11.31 -2.90 -1.95
N SER A 60 11.62 -2.47 -0.75
CA SER A 60 12.58 -1.39 -0.55
C SER A 60 13.94 -1.94 -0.19
N THR A 61 14.97 -1.11 -0.42
CA THR A 61 16.29 -1.32 0.17
C THR A 61 16.30 -0.74 1.60
N ALA A 62 17.38 -1.00 2.33
CA ALA A 62 17.45 -0.75 3.77
C ALA A 62 17.10 0.68 4.21
N ASP A 63 17.34 1.67 3.36
CA ASP A 63 17.20 3.07 3.76
C ASP A 63 15.80 3.63 3.62
N SER A 64 14.84 2.82 3.18
CA SER A 64 13.46 3.27 2.95
C SER A 64 12.56 3.12 4.15
N HIS A 65 13.06 2.52 5.23
CA HIS A 65 12.26 2.16 6.40
C HIS A 65 11.52 3.36 7.01
N PHE A 66 12.18 4.48 7.11
CA PHE A 66 11.60 5.69 7.70
C PHE A 66 10.39 6.19 6.92
N GLN A 67 10.49 6.17 5.59
CA GLN A 67 9.38 6.62 4.73
C GLN A 67 8.17 5.72 4.84
N MET A 68 8.37 4.42 5.05
CA MET A 68 7.27 3.47 5.15
C MET A 68 6.41 3.72 6.38
N GLU A 69 7.00 4.03 7.52
CA GLU A 69 6.25 4.33 8.74
C GLU A 69 5.38 5.57 8.57
N GLU A 70 5.91 6.59 7.95
CA GLU A 70 5.18 7.82 7.69
C GLU A 70 3.99 7.58 6.77
N LEU A 71 4.18 6.80 5.71
CA LEU A 71 3.11 6.43 4.80
C LEU A 71 2.00 5.66 5.50
N LEU A 72 2.36 4.74 6.38
CA LEU A 72 1.38 3.93 7.10
C LEU A 72 0.55 4.76 8.07
N GLU A 73 1.13 5.75 8.71
CA GLU A 73 0.39 6.66 9.59
C GLU A 73 -0.63 7.47 8.81
N LEU A 74 -0.27 7.92 7.61
CA LEU A 74 -1.17 8.70 6.78
C LEU A 74 -2.27 7.87 6.14
N ALA A 75 -2.02 6.58 5.92
CA ALA A 75 -2.99 5.68 5.29
C ALA A 75 -3.99 5.06 6.28
N SER A 76 -3.68 5.08 7.56
CA SER A 76 -4.53 4.42 8.58
C SER A 76 -5.53 5.35 9.28
#